data_29c0b35bded2abc637f8531771b98d94
#
_entry.id   29c0b35bded2abc637f8531771b98d94
#
_cell.length_a   1.000
_cell.length_b   1.000
_cell.length_c   1.000
_cell.angle_alpha   90.00
_cell.angle_beta   90.00
_cell.angle_gamma   90.00
#
_symmetry.space_group_name_H-M   'P 1'
#
loop_
_entity.id
_entity.type
_entity.pdbx_description
1 polymer ?
#
loop_
_entity_poly.entity_id
_entity_poly.type
_entity_poly.pdbx_seq_one_letter_code
_entity_poly.pdbx_strand_id
1 'polypeptide(L)'
;MVNEKRYLSFLLKLYKMDKNIIYKWRFFQKWCLDFLSNSEKFHYKSSIKKLIREAFNRKKFYCKDKNILEIIFKMSYRDVFGFQENYKIYFSNLKILVTSLTDYYYFITFLDKDEEMIKNIVKKSRLFLR
;
A
#
# COMPACT_ATOMS: atom_id res chain seq x y z
N MET A 1 0.92 5.09 -14.85
CA MET A 1 -0.37 4.47 -15.23
C MET A 1 -1.52 5.11 -14.47
N VAL A 2 -2.62 5.35 -15.17
CA VAL A 2 -3.77 6.09 -14.60
C VAL A 2 -4.36 5.37 -13.37
N ASN A 3 -4.55 4.05 -13.46
CA ASN A 3 -5.13 3.28 -12.36
C ASN A 3 -4.22 3.23 -11.13
N GLU A 4 -2.93 3.12 -11.33
CA GLU A 4 -1.96 3.16 -10.22
C GLU A 4 -2.11 4.46 -9.43
N LYS A 5 -2.19 5.60 -10.12
CA LYS A 5 -2.36 6.90 -9.47
C LYS A 5 -3.68 7.00 -8.70
N ARG A 6 -4.75 6.42 -9.24
CA ARG A 6 -6.06 6.43 -8.57
C ARG A 6 -6.04 5.63 -7.27
N TYR A 7 -5.46 4.42 -7.29
CA TYR A 7 -5.33 3.61 -6.09
C TYR A 7 -4.42 4.26 -5.06
N LEU A 8 -3.30 4.82 -5.52
CA LEU A 8 -2.40 5.52 -4.62
C LEU A 8 -3.09 6.74 -4.00
N SER A 9 -3.85 7.50 -4.78
CA SER A 9 -4.64 8.63 -4.27
C SER A 9 -5.60 8.18 -3.16
N PHE A 10 -6.27 7.05 -3.36
CA PHE A 10 -7.16 6.47 -2.34
C PHE A 10 -6.39 6.16 -1.04
N LEU A 11 -5.27 5.47 -1.15
CA LEU A 11 -4.45 5.13 0.01
C LEU A 11 -3.92 6.37 0.73
N LEU A 12 -3.51 7.39 -0.01
CA LEU A 12 -3.00 8.62 0.57
C LEU A 12 -4.10 9.40 1.29
N LYS A 13 -5.34 9.34 0.83
CA LYS A 13 -6.47 9.93 1.55
C LYS A 13 -6.71 9.22 2.87
N LEU A 14 -6.62 7.89 2.90
CA LEU A 14 -6.68 7.13 4.15
C LEU A 14 -5.51 7.48 5.07
N TYR A 15 -4.32 7.64 4.51
CA TYR A 15 -3.13 8.01 5.27
C TYR A 15 -3.29 9.35 5.99
N LYS A 16 -3.94 10.33 5.36
CA LYS A 16 -4.21 11.63 5.99
C LYS A 16 -5.10 11.48 7.21
N MET A 17 -5.97 10.48 7.23
CA MET A 17 -6.89 10.22 8.34
C MET A 17 -6.27 9.35 9.42
N ASP A 18 -5.38 8.44 9.03
CA ASP A 18 -4.73 7.50 9.95
C ASP A 18 -3.34 7.16 9.46
N LYS A 19 -2.33 7.67 10.17
CA LYS A 19 -0.92 7.43 9.84
C LYS A 19 -0.37 6.18 10.52
N ASN A 20 -1.15 5.52 11.36
CA ASN A 20 -0.72 4.34 12.10
C ASN A 20 -0.96 3.09 11.27
N ILE A 21 -0.01 2.78 10.40
CA ILE A 21 -0.13 1.70 9.44
C ILE A 21 0.73 0.52 9.85
N ILE A 22 0.14 -0.67 9.77
CA ILE A 22 0.83 -1.93 9.96
C ILE A 22 0.85 -2.65 8.61
N TYR A 23 2.05 -2.98 8.15
CA TYR A 23 2.24 -3.73 6.92
C TYR A 23 2.50 -5.18 7.27
N LYS A 24 1.92 -6.10 6.51
CA LYS A 24 2.18 -7.54 6.63
C LYS A 24 2.56 -8.11 5.27
N TRP A 25 3.47 -9.05 5.27
CA TRP A 25 3.88 -9.80 4.08
C TRP A 25 4.30 -11.21 4.48
N ARG A 26 4.20 -12.13 3.50
CA ARG A 26 4.70 -13.50 3.68
C ARG A 26 6.21 -13.53 3.65
N PHE A 27 6.77 -12.76 2.70
CA PHE A 27 8.21 -12.60 2.57
C PHE A 27 8.48 -11.23 1.95
N PHE A 28 9.56 -10.61 2.38
CA PHE A 28 10.04 -9.37 1.81
C PHE A 28 11.39 -9.65 1.15
N GLN A 29 11.47 -9.44 -0.17
CA GLN A 29 12.69 -9.67 -0.92
C GLN A 29 13.19 -8.36 -1.50
N LYS A 30 14.48 -8.12 -1.31
CA LYS A 30 15.13 -6.89 -1.76
C LYS A 30 14.94 -6.65 -3.26
N TRP A 31 14.97 -7.71 -4.06
CA TRP A 31 14.82 -7.59 -5.50
C TRP A 31 13.44 -7.06 -5.91
N CYS A 32 12.43 -7.16 -5.05
CA CYS A 32 11.12 -6.58 -5.35
C CYS A 32 11.18 -5.06 -5.50
N LEU A 33 12.20 -4.41 -4.94
CA LEU A 33 12.39 -2.96 -5.11
C LEU A 33 12.80 -2.61 -6.54
N ASP A 34 13.23 -3.57 -7.34
CA ASP A 34 13.60 -3.34 -8.74
C ASP A 34 12.39 -2.97 -9.62
N PHE A 35 11.17 -3.16 -9.11
CA PHE A 35 9.98 -2.68 -9.79
C PHE A 35 9.88 -1.15 -9.82
N LEU A 36 10.65 -0.48 -8.97
CA LEU A 36 10.70 0.97 -8.99
C LEU A 36 11.66 1.44 -10.07
N SER A 37 11.32 2.53 -10.76
CA SER A 37 12.22 3.13 -11.73
C SER A 37 13.42 3.77 -11.01
N ASN A 38 14.50 4.06 -11.73
CA ASN A 38 15.68 4.68 -11.14
C ASN A 38 15.37 6.03 -10.49
N SER A 39 14.51 6.83 -11.12
CA SER A 39 14.09 8.12 -10.57
C SER A 39 13.29 7.95 -9.27
N GLU A 40 12.42 6.95 -9.21
CA GLU A 40 11.67 6.65 -7.99
C GLU A 40 12.58 6.13 -6.88
N LYS A 41 13.55 5.26 -7.20
CA LYS A 41 14.53 4.80 -6.22
C LYS A 41 15.29 5.95 -5.60
N PHE A 42 15.67 6.93 -6.41
CA PHE A 42 16.34 8.13 -5.92
C PHE A 42 15.43 8.92 -4.98
N HIS A 43 14.17 9.12 -5.40
CA HIS A 43 13.18 9.84 -4.60
C HIS A 43 12.94 9.17 -3.23
N TYR A 44 12.90 7.83 -3.21
CA TYR A 44 12.64 7.08 -1.98
C TYR A 44 13.89 6.58 -1.27
N LYS A 45 15.06 7.11 -1.61
CA LYS A 45 16.34 6.56 -1.16
C LYS A 45 16.41 6.27 0.35
N SER A 46 16.04 7.22 1.20
CA SER A 46 16.13 7.02 2.65
C SER A 46 15.09 6.01 3.15
N SER A 47 13.89 6.00 2.57
CA SER A 47 12.85 5.04 2.93
C SER A 47 13.20 3.61 2.49
N ILE A 48 13.83 3.46 1.32
CA ILE A 48 14.32 2.15 0.85
C ILE A 48 15.39 1.62 1.80
N LYS A 49 16.33 2.46 2.22
CA LYS A 49 17.36 2.08 3.19
C LYS A 49 16.74 1.62 4.52
N LYS A 50 15.71 2.33 4.98
CA LYS A 50 14.99 1.98 6.18
C LYS A 50 14.31 0.62 6.05
N LEU A 51 13.61 0.36 4.93
CA LEU A 51 12.98 -0.92 4.66
C LEU A 51 13.97 -2.06 4.67
N ILE A 52 15.10 -1.91 3.98
CA ILE A 52 16.13 -2.94 3.93
C ILE A 52 16.70 -3.20 5.32
N ARG A 53 16.96 -2.15 6.09
CA ARG A 53 17.57 -2.28 7.42
C ARG A 53 16.61 -2.87 8.45
N GLU A 54 15.34 -2.43 8.45
CA GLU A 54 14.42 -2.72 9.55
C GLU A 54 13.36 -3.78 9.22
N ALA A 55 13.03 -3.96 7.94
CA ALA A 55 11.90 -4.81 7.55
C ALA A 55 12.30 -6.12 6.89
N PHE A 56 13.52 -6.26 6.43
CA PHE A 56 13.98 -7.37 5.58
C PHE A 56 13.65 -8.75 6.16
N ASN A 57 13.88 -8.95 7.47
CA ASN A 57 13.67 -10.23 8.13
C ASN A 57 12.38 -10.31 8.95
N ARG A 58 11.48 -9.35 8.75
CA ARG A 58 10.22 -9.29 9.50
C ARG A 58 9.04 -9.59 8.60
N LYS A 59 8.02 -10.26 9.15
CA LYS A 59 6.75 -10.49 8.47
C LYS A 59 5.74 -9.38 8.73
N LYS A 60 6.02 -8.50 9.69
CA LYS A 60 5.14 -7.41 10.09
C LYS A 60 5.99 -6.17 10.35
N PHE A 61 5.53 -5.02 9.87
CA PHE A 61 6.28 -3.78 9.98
C PHE A 61 5.33 -2.63 10.26
N TYR A 62 5.63 -1.84 11.29
CA TYR A 62 4.86 -0.66 11.67
C TYR A 62 5.64 0.58 11.26
N CYS A 63 4.99 1.49 10.53
CA CYS A 63 5.66 2.71 10.09
C CYS A 63 4.66 3.81 9.74
N LYS A 64 4.99 5.05 10.10
CA LYS A 64 4.19 6.23 9.78
C LYS A 64 4.69 6.98 8.56
N ASP A 65 5.75 6.53 7.91
CA ASP A 65 6.34 7.20 6.76
C ASP A 65 5.46 7.05 5.53
N LYS A 66 5.02 8.17 4.97
CA LYS A 66 4.22 8.18 3.74
C LYS A 66 4.95 7.49 2.57
N ASN A 67 6.25 7.69 2.46
CA ASN A 67 7.03 7.09 1.38
C ASN A 67 7.06 5.57 1.46
N ILE A 68 7.04 5.01 2.67
CA ILE A 68 6.93 3.56 2.86
C ILE A 68 5.59 3.05 2.29
N LEU A 69 4.50 3.75 2.56
CA LEU A 69 3.19 3.40 1.99
C LEU A 69 3.23 3.38 0.46
N GLU A 70 3.81 4.43 -0.14
CA GLU A 70 3.92 4.50 -1.60
C GLU A 70 4.77 3.36 -2.17
N ILE A 71 5.90 3.03 -1.52
CA ILE A 71 6.78 1.95 -1.95
C ILE A 71 6.05 0.59 -1.88
N ILE A 72 5.44 0.28 -0.75
CA ILE A 72 4.74 -1.00 -0.56
C ILE A 72 3.60 -1.13 -1.56
N PHE A 73 2.83 -0.05 -1.76
CA PHE A 73 1.76 -0.04 -2.76
C PHE A 73 2.31 -0.31 -4.17
N LYS A 74 3.35 0.41 -4.59
CA LYS A 74 3.91 0.26 -5.93
C LYS A 74 4.49 -1.12 -6.16
N MET A 75 5.15 -1.70 -5.17
CA MET A 75 5.65 -3.07 -5.24
C MET A 75 4.50 -4.06 -5.44
N SER A 76 3.42 -3.89 -4.68
CA SER A 76 2.25 -4.73 -4.79
C SER A 76 1.56 -4.58 -6.15
N TYR A 77 1.34 -3.34 -6.58
CA TYR A 77 0.61 -3.05 -7.81
C TYR A 77 1.38 -3.50 -9.06
N ARG A 78 2.70 -3.32 -9.07
CA ARG A 78 3.56 -3.63 -10.22
C ARG A 78 4.10 -5.06 -10.22
N ASP A 79 3.66 -5.90 -9.29
CA ASP A 79 4.17 -7.26 -9.14
C ASP A 79 3.76 -8.11 -10.34
N VAL A 80 4.71 -8.35 -11.24
CA VAL A 80 4.48 -9.16 -12.45
C VAL A 80 4.64 -10.66 -12.21
N PHE A 81 5.05 -11.08 -11.00
CA PHE A 81 5.32 -12.48 -10.68
C PHE A 81 4.20 -13.15 -9.87
N GLY A 82 3.09 -12.47 -9.66
CA GLY A 82 1.94 -13.05 -8.97
C GLY A 82 2.01 -13.04 -7.45
N PHE A 83 2.86 -12.20 -6.86
CA PHE A 83 2.99 -12.07 -5.40
C PHE A 83 2.08 -11.00 -4.82
N GLN A 84 1.04 -10.59 -5.57
CA GLN A 84 0.17 -9.47 -5.19
C GLN A 84 -0.47 -9.66 -3.82
N GLU A 85 -0.84 -10.89 -3.46
CA GLU A 85 -1.43 -11.19 -2.16
C GLU A 85 -0.40 -11.19 -1.03
N ASN A 86 0.87 -11.02 -1.35
CA ASN A 86 1.94 -11.03 -0.35
C ASN A 86 1.85 -9.84 0.62
N TYR A 87 1.36 -8.69 0.16
CA TYR A 87 1.35 -7.46 0.95
C TYR A 87 -0.05 -7.10 1.42
N LYS A 88 -0.16 -6.76 2.70
CA LYS A 88 -1.38 -6.26 3.32
C LYS A 88 -1.06 -4.94 4.02
N ILE A 89 -1.94 -3.96 3.86
CA ILE A 89 -1.81 -2.63 4.43
C ILE A 89 -2.98 -2.41 5.38
N TYR A 90 -2.69 -2.26 6.68
CA TYR A 90 -3.72 -2.12 7.71
C TYR A 90 -3.60 -0.76 8.41
N PHE A 91 -4.65 0.05 8.28
CA PHE A 91 -4.79 1.32 8.98
C PHE A 91 -5.40 1.01 10.35
N SER A 92 -4.56 0.99 11.38
CA SER A 92 -4.91 0.39 12.67
C SER A 92 -5.96 1.14 13.47
N ASN A 93 -6.00 2.47 13.40
CA ASN A 93 -7.01 3.26 14.09
C ASN A 93 -8.35 3.22 13.38
N LEU A 94 -8.35 3.32 12.06
CA LEU A 94 -9.56 3.22 11.24
C LEU A 94 -10.08 1.78 11.13
N LYS A 95 -9.24 0.79 11.43
CA LYS A 95 -9.55 -0.63 11.25
C LYS A 95 -9.92 -0.96 9.81
N ILE A 96 -9.15 -0.41 8.88
CA ILE A 96 -9.31 -0.63 7.43
C ILE A 96 -8.14 -1.47 6.93
N LEU A 97 -8.46 -2.62 6.35
CA LEU A 97 -7.47 -3.51 5.74
C LEU A 97 -7.58 -3.40 4.22
N VAL A 98 -6.46 -3.15 3.57
CA VAL A 98 -6.35 -3.13 2.11
C VAL A 98 -5.46 -4.29 1.70
N THR A 99 -6.00 -5.17 0.85
CA THR A 99 -5.28 -6.33 0.33
C THR A 99 -5.37 -6.32 -1.19
N SER A 100 -4.24 -6.44 -1.86
CA SER A 100 -4.22 -6.57 -3.31
C SER A 100 -4.56 -8.01 -3.71
N LEU A 101 -5.26 -8.11 -4.82
CA LEU A 101 -5.55 -9.40 -5.46
C LEU A 101 -4.97 -9.41 -6.88
N THR A 102 -5.08 -10.58 -7.51
CA THR A 102 -4.74 -10.71 -8.92
C THR A 102 -5.60 -9.77 -9.78
N ASP A 103 -5.14 -9.45 -10.99
CA ASP A 103 -5.85 -8.63 -11.98
C ASP A 103 -6.06 -7.18 -11.56
N TYR A 104 -5.16 -6.66 -10.69
CA TYR A 104 -5.17 -5.26 -10.27
C TYR A 104 -6.40 -4.83 -9.48
N TYR A 105 -7.07 -5.77 -8.82
CA TYR A 105 -8.16 -5.47 -7.89
C TYR A 105 -7.63 -5.42 -6.46
N TYR A 106 -8.28 -4.58 -5.65
CA TYR A 106 -7.99 -4.47 -4.23
C TYR A 106 -9.25 -4.77 -3.43
N PHE A 107 -9.11 -5.59 -2.39
CA PHE A 107 -10.14 -5.76 -1.38
C PHE A 107 -9.92 -4.77 -0.25
N ILE A 108 -11.01 -4.17 0.21
CA ILE A 108 -11.01 -3.26 1.33
C ILE A 108 -11.97 -3.82 2.36
N THR A 109 -11.47 -4.12 3.55
CA THR A 109 -12.29 -4.54 4.69
C THR A 109 -12.38 -3.38 5.67
N PHE A 110 -13.59 -3.00 6.05
CA PHE A 110 -13.84 -1.84 6.90
C PHE A 110 -15.07 -2.07 7.78
N LEU A 111 -15.25 -1.20 8.79
CA LEU A 111 -16.42 -1.26 9.69
C LEU A 111 -17.65 -0.69 8.96
N ASP A 112 -18.82 -1.26 9.21
CA ASP A 112 -20.06 -0.85 8.57
C ASP A 112 -20.35 0.65 8.74
N LYS A 113 -20.00 1.21 9.89
CA LYS A 113 -20.19 2.65 10.17
C LYS A 113 -19.40 3.56 9.23
N ASP A 114 -18.35 3.03 8.61
CA ASP A 114 -17.46 3.80 7.74
C ASP A 114 -17.83 3.69 6.25
N GLU A 115 -18.90 3.01 5.91
CA GLU A 115 -19.29 2.74 4.53
C GLU A 115 -19.41 4.02 3.69
N GLU A 116 -20.10 5.03 4.20
CA GLU A 116 -20.28 6.29 3.47
C GLU A 116 -18.95 7.02 3.27
N MET A 117 -18.12 7.04 4.30
CA MET A 117 -16.78 7.64 4.20
C MET A 117 -15.96 6.94 3.12
N ILE A 118 -15.95 5.60 3.11
CA ILE A 118 -15.19 4.81 2.13
C ILE A 118 -15.73 5.08 0.71
N LYS A 119 -17.04 5.07 0.53
CA LYS A 119 -17.66 5.35 -0.78
C LYS A 119 -17.25 6.72 -1.31
N ASN A 120 -17.23 7.74 -0.44
CA ASN A 120 -16.83 9.09 -0.83
C ASN A 120 -15.37 9.16 -1.25
N ILE A 121 -14.48 8.51 -0.50
CA ILE A 121 -13.04 8.49 -0.83
C ILE A 121 -12.81 7.75 -2.14
N VAL A 122 -13.47 6.63 -2.35
CA VAL A 122 -13.39 5.86 -3.58
C VAL A 122 -13.82 6.71 -4.78
N LYS A 123 -14.95 7.41 -4.65
CA LYS A 123 -15.45 8.29 -5.70
C LYS A 123 -14.48 9.43 -6.00
N LYS A 124 -13.96 10.09 -4.97
CA LYS A 124 -12.99 11.18 -5.14
C LYS A 124 -11.68 10.71 -5.76
N SER A 125 -11.35 9.45 -5.60
CA SER A 125 -10.16 8.84 -6.22
C SER A 125 -10.43 8.28 -7.61
N ARG A 126 -11.64 8.48 -8.12
CA ARG A 126 -12.11 7.99 -9.43
C ARG A 126 -12.03 6.47 -9.56
N LEU A 127 -12.29 5.76 -8.47
CA LEU A 127 -12.38 4.31 -8.40
C LEU A 127 -13.84 3.89 -8.30
N PHE A 128 -14.09 2.60 -8.45
CA PHE A 128 -15.42 2.02 -8.35
C PHE A 128 -15.42 0.88 -7.33
N LEU A 129 -16.46 0.83 -6.50
CA LEU A 129 -16.73 -0.32 -5.64
C LEU A 129 -17.55 -1.34 -6.41
N ARG A 130 -17.21 -2.60 -6.17
CA ARG A 130 -17.94 -3.74 -6.73
C ARG A 130 -18.60 -4.54 -5.63
#